data_8812e64e1ef067460e7381fe959d0a60
#
_entry.id   8812e64e1ef067460e7381fe959d0a60
#
_cell.length_a   1.000
_cell.length_b   1.000
_cell.length_c   1.000
_cell.angle_alpha   90.00
_cell.angle_beta   90.00
_cell.angle_gamma   90.00
#
_symmetry.space_group_name_H-M   'P 1'
#
loop_
_entity.id
_entity.type
_entity.pdbx_description
1 polymer ?
#
loop_
_entity_poly.entity_id
_entity_poly.type
_entity_poly.pdbx_seq_one_letter_code
_entity_poly.pdbx_strand_id
1 'polypeptide(L)'
;TGFFVSTTYLGMNLSQNCVYFAEKAPEEYQWIAKPYAEYREKTLSENRNVAMSLWNAYGEGHVFDQYNLTFPQLTNEFQKYAKATIAANPKDYAEQVIYRSWWDFWKPTTAWHLENFRFDWARSLFSFIWKIQQQLIILVTVLFGVTTLVLSFLAIYKRKINTAFILACFVIVPSILQGLVTYGTNSKYSYPFDFLMLFVVLLFIKERKQLFAK
;
A
#
# COMPACT_ATOMS: atom_id res chain seq x y z
N THR A 1 6.30 -20.91 -17.07
CA THR A 1 5.59 -19.70 -17.53
C THR A 1 6.30 -19.00 -18.69
N GLY A 2 7.59 -19.31 -18.96
CA GLY A 2 8.39 -18.65 -19.99
C GLY A 2 8.81 -17.21 -19.67
N PHE A 3 8.47 -16.69 -18.49
CA PHE A 3 8.84 -15.37 -18.02
C PHE A 3 9.77 -15.46 -16.80
N PHE A 4 10.89 -14.74 -16.85
CA PHE A 4 11.77 -14.55 -15.71
C PHE A 4 11.28 -13.36 -14.88
N VAL A 5 10.42 -13.62 -13.92
CA VAL A 5 9.81 -12.60 -13.04
C VAL A 5 9.81 -13.10 -11.59
N SER A 6 9.98 -12.17 -10.67
CA SER A 6 9.92 -12.46 -9.22
C SER A 6 8.50 -12.81 -8.76
N THR A 7 7.48 -12.29 -9.46
CA THR A 7 6.07 -12.56 -9.22
C THR A 7 5.24 -12.30 -10.48
N THR A 8 4.22 -13.12 -10.70
CA THR A 8 3.25 -12.91 -11.79
C THR A 8 2.25 -11.80 -11.49
N TYR A 9 2.19 -11.29 -10.27
CA TYR A 9 1.26 -10.23 -9.86
C TYR A 9 1.76 -8.80 -10.09
N LEU A 10 3.03 -8.61 -10.50
CA LEU A 10 3.63 -7.28 -10.58
C LEU A 10 2.83 -6.32 -11.49
N GLY A 11 2.38 -6.81 -12.65
CA GLY A 11 1.61 -5.99 -13.58
C GLY A 11 0.26 -5.56 -13.00
N MET A 12 -0.44 -6.47 -12.35
CA MET A 12 -1.70 -6.19 -11.66
C MET A 12 -1.50 -5.14 -10.56
N ASN A 13 -0.50 -5.34 -9.70
CA ASN A 13 -0.20 -4.45 -8.58
C ASN A 13 0.18 -3.04 -9.07
N LEU A 14 1.05 -2.94 -10.07
CA LEU A 14 1.46 -1.64 -10.60
C LEU A 14 0.28 -0.89 -11.25
N SER A 15 -0.59 -1.63 -11.93
CA SER A 15 -1.79 -1.06 -12.55
C SER A 15 -2.80 -0.51 -11.54
N GLN A 16 -2.84 -1.03 -10.31
CA GLN A 16 -3.68 -0.47 -9.24
C GLN A 16 -3.36 1.00 -8.95
N ASN A 17 -2.09 1.41 -9.14
CA ASN A 17 -1.70 2.81 -9.00
C ASN A 17 -2.21 3.71 -10.15
N CYS A 18 -2.74 3.14 -11.24
CA CYS A 18 -3.33 3.90 -12.34
C CYS A 18 -4.84 4.12 -12.20
N VAL A 19 -5.47 3.60 -11.14
CA VAL A 19 -6.94 3.53 -11.02
C VAL A 19 -7.65 4.88 -11.26
N TYR A 20 -7.11 5.98 -10.75
CA TYR A 20 -7.76 7.31 -10.87
C TYR A 20 -7.44 8.07 -12.15
N PHE A 21 -6.59 7.52 -13.00
CA PHE A 21 -6.24 8.08 -14.31
C PHE A 21 -6.09 7.00 -15.38
N ALA A 22 -6.81 5.89 -15.21
CA ALA A 22 -6.76 4.74 -16.11
C ALA A 22 -7.08 5.11 -17.56
N GLU A 23 -8.06 5.97 -17.77
CA GLU A 23 -8.52 6.46 -19.08
C GLU A 23 -7.49 7.31 -19.83
N LYS A 24 -6.49 7.85 -19.13
CA LYS A 24 -5.40 8.65 -19.72
C LYS A 24 -4.29 7.79 -20.33
N ALA A 25 -4.48 6.48 -20.41
CA ALA A 25 -3.54 5.57 -21.04
C ALA A 25 -3.38 5.87 -22.54
N PRO A 26 -2.18 5.61 -23.12
CA PRO A 26 -1.97 5.66 -24.57
C PRO A 26 -2.99 4.80 -25.33
N GLU A 27 -3.25 5.16 -26.59
CA GLU A 27 -4.30 4.55 -27.40
C GLU A 27 -4.15 3.02 -27.54
N GLU A 28 -2.93 2.54 -27.66
CA GLU A 28 -2.60 1.11 -27.76
C GLU A 28 -3.05 0.28 -26.55
N TYR A 29 -3.26 0.93 -25.40
CA TYR A 29 -3.71 0.29 -24.15
C TYR A 29 -5.17 0.56 -23.81
N GLN A 30 -5.94 1.18 -24.69
CA GLN A 30 -7.36 1.49 -24.41
C GLN A 30 -8.21 0.25 -24.19
N TRP A 31 -7.79 -0.90 -24.70
CA TRP A 31 -8.45 -2.18 -24.45
C TRP A 31 -8.37 -2.64 -22.97
N ILE A 32 -7.37 -2.14 -22.21
CA ILE A 32 -7.26 -2.32 -20.75
C ILE A 32 -7.91 -1.13 -20.04
N ALA A 33 -7.62 0.09 -20.50
CA ALA A 33 -8.00 1.33 -19.85
C ALA A 33 -9.53 1.51 -19.75
N LYS A 34 -10.27 1.25 -20.83
CA LYS A 34 -11.73 1.41 -20.88
C LYS A 34 -12.44 0.51 -19.86
N PRO A 35 -12.29 -0.84 -19.91
CA PRO A 35 -12.96 -1.69 -18.94
C PRO A 35 -12.47 -1.43 -17.51
N TYR A 36 -11.21 -1.03 -17.32
CA TYR A 36 -10.72 -0.66 -15.99
C TYR A 36 -11.44 0.57 -15.45
N ALA A 37 -11.61 1.64 -16.26
CA ALA A 37 -12.34 2.84 -15.87
C ALA A 37 -13.83 2.54 -15.59
N GLU A 38 -14.47 1.73 -16.42
CA GLU A 38 -15.86 1.30 -16.21
C GLU A 38 -16.04 0.55 -14.89
N TYR A 39 -15.13 -0.39 -14.59
CA TYR A 39 -15.16 -1.11 -13.31
C TYR A 39 -14.78 -0.24 -12.12
N ARG A 40 -13.99 0.82 -12.30
CA ARG A 40 -13.76 1.84 -11.27
C ARG A 40 -15.07 2.52 -10.91
N GLU A 41 -15.82 3.02 -11.89
CA GLU A 41 -17.11 3.69 -11.64
C GLU A 41 -18.14 2.75 -10.99
N LYS A 42 -18.21 1.50 -11.44
CA LYS A 42 -19.03 0.48 -10.81
C LYS A 42 -18.63 0.25 -9.35
N THR A 43 -17.33 0.06 -9.09
CA THR A 43 -16.81 -0.17 -7.74
C THR A 43 -17.09 1.02 -6.81
N LEU A 44 -16.99 2.26 -7.32
CA LEU A 44 -17.32 3.48 -6.58
C LEU A 44 -18.83 3.55 -6.29
N SER A 45 -19.69 3.24 -7.26
CA SER A 45 -21.15 3.27 -7.07
C SER A 45 -21.63 2.22 -6.06
N GLU A 46 -20.93 1.10 -5.96
CA GLU A 46 -21.18 0.03 -4.99
C GLU A 46 -20.51 0.26 -3.62
N ASN A 47 -19.84 1.40 -3.43
CA ASN A 47 -19.07 1.75 -2.22
C ASN A 47 -18.04 0.67 -1.83
N ARG A 48 -17.43 0.03 -2.82
CA ARG A 48 -16.38 -0.99 -2.68
C ARG A 48 -15.00 -0.37 -2.77
N ASN A 49 -13.97 -1.15 -2.46
CA ASN A 49 -12.58 -0.71 -2.54
C ASN A 49 -12.16 -0.47 -4.02
N VAL A 50 -12.04 0.79 -4.40
CA VAL A 50 -11.71 1.22 -5.76
C VAL A 50 -10.38 0.66 -6.29
N ALA A 51 -9.43 0.39 -5.42
CA ALA A 51 -8.15 -0.23 -5.81
C ALA A 51 -8.32 -1.64 -6.39
N MET A 52 -9.45 -2.29 -6.10
CA MET A 52 -9.76 -3.63 -6.60
C MET A 52 -10.44 -3.61 -7.98
N SER A 53 -10.69 -2.44 -8.58
CA SER A 53 -11.44 -2.33 -9.83
C SER A 53 -10.87 -3.17 -10.98
N LEU A 54 -9.53 -3.22 -11.13
CA LEU A 54 -8.91 -4.07 -12.14
C LEU A 54 -9.06 -5.56 -11.83
N TRP A 55 -8.98 -5.94 -10.56
CA TRP A 55 -9.27 -7.30 -10.11
C TRP A 55 -10.72 -7.69 -10.35
N ASN A 56 -11.64 -6.77 -10.11
CA ASN A 56 -13.07 -6.98 -10.37
C ASN A 56 -13.34 -7.12 -11.87
N ALA A 57 -12.70 -6.28 -12.71
CA ALA A 57 -12.78 -6.41 -14.17
C ALA A 57 -12.25 -7.77 -14.67
N TYR A 58 -11.16 -8.25 -14.07
CA TYR A 58 -10.60 -9.56 -14.40
C TYR A 58 -11.44 -10.72 -13.86
N GLY A 59 -11.73 -10.74 -12.56
CA GLY A 59 -12.29 -11.91 -11.88
C GLY A 59 -13.81 -11.97 -11.89
N GLU A 60 -14.51 -10.83 -11.72
CA GLU A 60 -15.98 -10.79 -11.73
C GLU A 60 -16.52 -10.53 -13.15
N GLY A 61 -15.84 -9.67 -13.89
CA GLY A 61 -16.28 -9.22 -15.21
C GLY A 61 -15.85 -10.10 -16.35
N HIS A 62 -14.81 -10.91 -16.16
CA HIS A 62 -14.22 -11.75 -17.21
C HIS A 62 -13.93 -10.98 -18.52
N VAL A 63 -13.74 -9.64 -18.42
CA VAL A 63 -13.65 -8.75 -19.59
C VAL A 63 -12.40 -8.99 -20.44
N PHE A 64 -11.40 -9.66 -19.89
CA PHE A 64 -10.14 -9.96 -20.58
C PHE A 64 -10.11 -11.37 -21.20
N ASP A 65 -11.11 -12.22 -20.95
CA ASP A 65 -11.14 -13.61 -21.42
C ASP A 65 -11.18 -13.69 -22.98
N GLN A 66 -11.79 -12.69 -23.62
CA GLN A 66 -11.83 -12.58 -25.09
C GLN A 66 -10.46 -12.51 -25.78
N TYR A 67 -9.39 -12.16 -25.04
CA TYR A 67 -8.03 -12.07 -25.58
C TYR A 67 -7.26 -13.40 -25.50
N ASN A 68 -7.84 -14.44 -24.91
CA ASN A 68 -7.24 -15.76 -24.76
C ASN A 68 -5.81 -15.75 -24.16
N LEU A 69 -5.53 -14.82 -23.25
CA LEU A 69 -4.24 -14.69 -22.57
C LEU A 69 -4.25 -15.48 -21.27
N THR A 70 -3.18 -16.23 -21.02
CA THR A 70 -2.96 -16.80 -19.69
C THR A 70 -2.73 -15.68 -18.66
N PHE A 71 -3.00 -15.94 -17.38
CA PHE A 71 -2.82 -14.92 -16.33
C PHE A 71 -1.41 -14.30 -16.34
N PRO A 72 -0.28 -15.04 -16.48
CA PRO A 72 1.04 -14.42 -16.59
C PRO A 72 1.22 -13.53 -17.82
N GLN A 73 0.61 -13.89 -18.97
CA GLN A 73 0.64 -13.06 -20.17
C GLN A 73 -0.16 -11.77 -19.95
N LEU A 74 -1.37 -11.88 -19.41
CA LEU A 74 -2.23 -10.75 -19.13
C LEU A 74 -1.58 -9.77 -18.14
N THR A 75 -0.97 -10.27 -17.06
CA THR A 75 -0.28 -9.40 -16.09
C THR A 75 0.96 -8.74 -16.68
N ASN A 76 1.62 -9.35 -17.66
CA ASN A 76 2.69 -8.70 -18.41
C ASN A 76 2.15 -7.53 -19.26
N GLU A 77 0.99 -7.68 -19.89
CA GLU A 77 0.34 -6.59 -20.60
C GLU A 77 -0.12 -5.48 -19.64
N PHE A 78 -0.65 -5.82 -18.47
CA PHE A 78 -0.94 -4.84 -17.42
C PHE A 78 0.31 -4.09 -16.95
N GLN A 79 1.47 -4.74 -16.89
CA GLN A 79 2.72 -4.08 -16.55
C GLN A 79 3.15 -3.08 -17.64
N LYS A 80 3.01 -3.43 -18.91
CA LYS A 80 3.29 -2.51 -20.04
C LYS A 80 2.34 -1.32 -20.01
N TYR A 81 1.04 -1.60 -19.88
CA TYR A 81 -0.02 -0.60 -19.71
C TYR A 81 0.32 0.38 -18.58
N ALA A 82 0.61 -0.13 -17.37
CA ALA A 82 0.89 0.71 -16.23
C ALA A 82 2.13 1.58 -16.44
N LYS A 83 3.22 1.01 -16.97
CA LYS A 83 4.44 1.75 -17.27
C LYS A 83 4.20 2.87 -18.29
N ALA A 84 3.48 2.58 -19.37
CA ALA A 84 3.15 3.56 -20.40
C ALA A 84 2.23 4.67 -19.86
N THR A 85 1.19 4.30 -19.10
CA THR A 85 0.25 5.24 -18.49
C THR A 85 0.94 6.15 -17.46
N ILE A 86 1.80 5.60 -16.62
CA ILE A 86 2.59 6.35 -15.64
C ILE A 86 3.56 7.31 -16.35
N ALA A 87 4.26 6.82 -17.38
CA ALA A 87 5.21 7.66 -18.13
C ALA A 87 4.52 8.83 -18.85
N ALA A 88 3.29 8.61 -19.36
CA ALA A 88 2.49 9.66 -19.99
C ALA A 88 1.87 10.63 -18.96
N ASN A 89 1.66 10.21 -17.70
CA ASN A 89 0.95 10.97 -16.68
C ASN A 89 1.72 10.99 -15.32
N PRO A 90 2.99 11.47 -15.29
CA PRO A 90 3.83 11.39 -14.09
C PRO A 90 3.29 12.19 -12.90
N LYS A 91 2.57 13.29 -13.16
CA LYS A 91 1.94 14.10 -12.11
C LYS A 91 0.79 13.33 -11.44
N ASP A 92 -0.11 12.75 -12.21
CA ASP A 92 -1.23 11.96 -11.66
C ASP A 92 -0.71 10.76 -10.85
N TYR A 93 0.36 10.12 -11.33
CA TYR A 93 1.01 9.03 -10.59
C TYR A 93 1.64 9.52 -9.27
N ALA A 94 2.35 10.66 -9.28
CA ALA A 94 2.92 11.22 -8.06
C ALA A 94 1.83 11.57 -7.04
N GLU A 95 0.73 12.18 -7.47
CA GLU A 95 -0.42 12.46 -6.61
C GLU A 95 -1.04 11.16 -6.06
N GLN A 96 -1.20 10.15 -6.91
CA GLN A 96 -1.70 8.83 -6.49
C GLN A 96 -0.80 8.20 -5.43
N VAL A 97 0.51 8.20 -5.65
CA VAL A 97 1.47 7.60 -4.69
C VAL A 97 1.47 8.37 -3.38
N ILE A 98 1.64 9.70 -3.42
CA ILE A 98 1.81 10.53 -2.22
C ILE A 98 0.53 10.57 -1.39
N TYR A 99 -0.63 10.82 -2.02
CA TYR A 99 -1.87 11.11 -1.28
C TYR A 99 -2.76 9.88 -1.05
N ARG A 100 -2.49 8.74 -1.72
CA ARG A 100 -3.34 7.55 -1.58
C ARG A 100 -2.55 6.30 -1.26
N SER A 101 -1.62 5.88 -2.14
CA SER A 101 -0.95 4.58 -2.01
C SER A 101 -0.04 4.52 -0.79
N TRP A 102 0.74 5.57 -0.53
CA TRP A 102 1.60 5.64 0.64
C TRP A 102 0.80 5.75 1.95
N TRP A 103 -0.28 6.55 1.97
CA TRP A 103 -1.16 6.64 3.13
C TRP A 103 -1.88 5.33 3.44
N ASP A 104 -2.19 4.53 2.42
CA ASP A 104 -2.80 3.22 2.60
C ASP A 104 -1.91 2.26 3.40
N PHE A 105 -0.58 2.40 3.32
CA PHE A 105 0.36 1.62 4.11
C PHE A 105 0.20 1.85 5.63
N TRP A 106 -0.13 3.07 6.04
CA TRP A 106 -0.21 3.45 7.46
C TRP A 106 -1.57 3.19 8.11
N LYS A 107 -2.54 2.71 7.35
CA LYS A 107 -3.85 2.38 7.89
C LYS A 107 -3.77 1.12 8.73
N PRO A 108 -4.29 1.11 9.98
CA PRO A 108 -4.36 -0.11 10.76
C PRO A 108 -5.28 -1.10 10.08
N THR A 109 -4.81 -2.33 9.90
CA THR A 109 -5.57 -3.41 9.27
C THR A 109 -5.61 -4.63 10.17
N THR A 110 -6.61 -5.50 9.95
CA THR A 110 -6.67 -6.82 10.56
C THR A 110 -6.64 -7.89 9.48
N ALA A 111 -6.00 -9.01 9.78
CA ALA A 111 -6.09 -10.22 8.96
C ALA A 111 -7.33 -11.07 9.31
N TRP A 112 -8.18 -10.60 10.25
CA TRP A 112 -9.29 -11.38 10.74
C TRP A 112 -10.57 -11.07 9.97
N HIS A 113 -11.27 -12.13 9.64
CA HIS A 113 -12.60 -12.09 9.06
C HIS A 113 -13.59 -12.42 10.18
N LEU A 114 -14.18 -11.38 10.77
CA LEU A 114 -15.10 -11.54 11.92
C LEU A 114 -16.33 -12.39 11.60
N GLU A 115 -16.75 -12.41 10.32
CA GLU A 115 -17.83 -13.24 9.81
C GLU A 115 -17.54 -14.74 9.91
N ASN A 116 -16.26 -15.14 9.97
CA ASN A 116 -15.85 -16.53 10.07
C ASN A 116 -15.92 -17.10 11.51
N PHE A 117 -16.18 -16.25 12.51
CA PHE A 117 -16.33 -16.73 13.87
C PHE A 117 -17.69 -17.44 14.04
N ARG A 118 -17.63 -18.68 14.49
CA ARG A 118 -18.81 -19.52 14.71
C ARG A 118 -19.72 -19.00 15.84
N PHE A 119 -19.12 -18.39 16.87
CA PHE A 119 -19.84 -17.93 18.07
C PHE A 119 -19.93 -16.41 18.10
N ASP A 120 -21.13 -15.87 18.34
CA ASP A 120 -21.35 -14.41 18.37
C ASP A 120 -20.61 -13.72 19.52
N TRP A 121 -20.48 -14.38 20.67
CA TRP A 121 -19.67 -13.84 21.77
C TRP A 121 -18.20 -13.70 21.37
N ALA A 122 -17.64 -14.65 20.63
CA ALA A 122 -16.26 -14.58 20.15
C ALA A 122 -16.11 -13.43 19.13
N ARG A 123 -17.06 -13.30 18.20
CA ARG A 123 -17.10 -12.17 17.25
C ARG A 123 -17.11 -10.82 17.98
N SER A 124 -17.96 -10.68 19.00
CA SER A 124 -18.05 -9.45 19.80
C SER A 124 -16.76 -9.16 20.57
N LEU A 125 -16.19 -10.18 21.22
CA LEU A 125 -14.92 -10.07 21.97
C LEU A 125 -13.77 -9.65 21.06
N PHE A 126 -13.57 -10.33 19.92
CA PHE A 126 -12.50 -10.02 19.01
C PHE A 126 -12.70 -8.67 18.31
N SER A 127 -13.95 -8.27 18.03
CA SER A 127 -14.27 -6.93 17.54
C SER A 127 -13.87 -5.85 18.56
N PHE A 128 -14.12 -6.08 19.85
CA PHE A 128 -13.73 -5.15 20.90
C PHE A 128 -12.20 -5.07 21.07
N ILE A 129 -11.51 -6.21 21.10
CA ILE A 129 -10.06 -6.29 21.14
C ILE A 129 -9.46 -5.53 19.94
N TRP A 130 -9.99 -5.75 18.74
CA TRP A 130 -9.53 -5.07 17.53
C TRP A 130 -9.70 -3.55 17.62
N LYS A 131 -10.82 -3.06 18.13
CA LYS A 131 -11.02 -1.61 18.30
C LYS A 131 -9.95 -0.98 19.19
N ILE A 132 -9.59 -1.65 20.29
CA ILE A 132 -8.50 -1.19 21.18
C ILE A 132 -7.16 -1.23 20.44
N GLN A 133 -6.85 -2.36 19.81
CA GLN A 133 -5.60 -2.54 19.08
C GLN A 133 -5.46 -1.51 17.95
N GLN A 134 -6.52 -1.22 17.23
CA GLN A 134 -6.54 -0.20 16.18
C GLN A 134 -6.13 1.18 16.70
N GLN A 135 -6.67 1.60 17.85
CA GLN A 135 -6.31 2.89 18.45
C GLN A 135 -4.84 2.90 18.91
N LEU A 136 -4.34 1.80 19.44
CA LEU A 136 -2.94 1.68 19.84
C LEU A 136 -2.00 1.74 18.62
N ILE A 137 -2.34 1.07 17.53
CA ILE A 137 -1.57 1.13 16.28
C ILE A 137 -1.53 2.56 15.74
N ILE A 138 -2.67 3.26 15.69
CA ILE A 138 -2.73 4.66 15.27
C ILE A 138 -1.81 5.53 16.15
N LEU A 139 -1.90 5.39 17.47
CA LEU A 139 -1.04 6.13 18.39
C LEU A 139 0.44 5.84 18.14
N VAL A 140 0.82 4.57 18.01
CA VAL A 140 2.21 4.16 17.73
C VAL A 140 2.68 4.74 16.40
N THR A 141 1.85 4.70 15.35
CA THR A 141 2.17 5.26 14.03
C THR A 141 2.43 6.76 14.10
N VAL A 142 1.59 7.51 14.82
CA VAL A 142 1.79 8.96 15.01
C VAL A 142 3.08 9.24 15.79
N LEU A 143 3.31 8.53 16.91
CA LEU A 143 4.53 8.68 17.71
C LEU A 143 5.77 8.31 16.90
N PHE A 144 5.71 7.24 16.10
CA PHE A 144 6.78 6.83 15.20
C PHE A 144 7.07 7.91 14.16
N GLY A 145 6.04 8.48 13.53
CA GLY A 145 6.19 9.57 12.56
C GLY A 145 6.91 10.78 13.16
N VAL A 146 6.47 11.25 14.33
CA VAL A 146 7.12 12.37 15.05
C VAL A 146 8.56 12.01 15.42
N THR A 147 8.78 10.80 15.98
CA THR A 147 10.12 10.32 16.34
C THR A 147 11.05 10.28 15.13
N THR A 148 10.57 9.77 14.01
CA THR A 148 11.36 9.67 12.76
C THR A 148 11.72 11.05 12.23
N LEU A 149 10.82 12.02 12.27
CA LEU A 149 11.13 13.41 11.89
C LEU A 149 12.22 14.01 12.78
N VAL A 150 12.13 13.83 14.10
CA VAL A 150 13.16 14.30 15.05
C VAL A 150 14.51 13.63 14.79
N LEU A 151 14.50 12.30 14.61
CA LEU A 151 15.73 11.54 14.32
C LEU A 151 16.36 11.96 13.00
N SER A 152 15.55 12.20 11.95
CA SER A 152 16.01 12.68 10.65
C SER A 152 16.65 14.07 10.78
N PHE A 153 16.00 14.98 11.50
CA PHE A 153 16.56 16.30 11.79
C PHE A 153 17.89 16.23 12.52
N LEU A 154 17.99 15.39 13.57
CA LEU A 154 19.24 15.19 14.32
C LEU A 154 20.34 14.55 13.47
N ALA A 155 19.99 13.58 12.61
CA ALA A 155 20.94 12.93 11.70
C ALA A 155 21.54 13.94 10.72
N ILE A 156 20.72 14.83 10.14
CA ILE A 156 21.16 15.87 9.22
C ILE A 156 21.98 16.95 9.96
N TYR A 157 21.45 17.48 11.05
CA TYR A 157 22.06 18.61 11.77
C TYR A 157 23.33 18.22 12.52
N LYS A 158 23.27 17.13 13.31
CA LYS A 158 24.44 16.65 14.10
C LYS A 158 25.34 15.69 13.32
N ARG A 159 24.96 15.28 12.10
CA ARG A 159 25.65 14.25 11.29
C ARG A 159 25.89 12.93 12.06
N LYS A 160 25.02 12.61 13.00
CA LYS A 160 25.09 11.40 13.81
C LYS A 160 23.93 10.48 13.49
N ILE A 161 24.24 9.29 13.03
CA ILE A 161 23.28 8.22 12.78
C ILE A 161 23.28 7.31 13.99
N ASN A 162 22.12 7.11 14.60
CA ASN A 162 21.92 6.19 15.71
C ASN A 162 21.12 4.97 15.30
N THR A 163 21.06 3.96 16.17
CA THR A 163 20.32 2.73 15.90
C THR A 163 18.83 2.96 15.65
N ALA A 164 18.19 3.86 16.41
CA ALA A 164 16.77 4.16 16.23
C ALA A 164 16.48 4.76 14.85
N PHE A 165 17.37 5.62 14.33
CA PHE A 165 17.23 6.17 12.97
C PHE A 165 17.37 5.09 11.89
N ILE A 166 18.35 4.19 12.03
CA ILE A 166 18.53 3.07 11.09
C ILE A 166 17.26 2.20 11.06
N LEU A 167 16.75 1.85 12.24
CA LEU A 167 15.52 1.05 12.35
C LEU A 167 14.28 1.78 11.78
N ALA A 168 14.19 3.11 11.96
CA ALA A 168 13.14 3.91 11.33
C ALA A 168 13.22 3.83 9.80
N CYS A 169 14.43 3.87 9.23
CA CYS A 169 14.62 3.70 7.78
C CYS A 169 14.13 2.33 7.28
N PHE A 170 14.28 1.26 8.06
CA PHE A 170 13.74 -0.07 7.73
C PHE A 170 12.21 -0.13 7.68
N VAL A 171 11.51 0.86 8.21
CA VAL A 171 10.05 1.01 8.06
C VAL A 171 9.72 1.97 6.90
N ILE A 172 10.37 3.13 6.89
CA ILE A 172 10.06 4.19 5.89
C ILE A 172 10.38 3.74 4.47
N VAL A 173 11.55 3.12 4.23
CA VAL A 173 11.94 2.71 2.87
C VAL A 173 10.97 1.68 2.28
N PRO A 174 10.62 0.58 2.96
CA PRO A 174 9.60 -0.34 2.46
C PRO A 174 8.22 0.32 2.28
N SER A 175 7.82 1.25 3.15
CA SER A 175 6.53 1.95 2.99
C SER A 175 6.46 2.76 1.70
N ILE A 176 7.55 3.45 1.35
CA ILE A 176 7.65 4.21 0.10
C ILE A 176 7.66 3.25 -1.10
N LEU A 177 8.51 2.22 -1.07
CA LEU A 177 8.59 1.24 -2.15
C LEU A 177 7.25 0.53 -2.39
N GLN A 178 6.53 0.20 -1.32
CA GLN A 178 5.21 -0.41 -1.42
C GLN A 178 4.19 0.55 -2.05
N GLY A 179 4.18 1.82 -1.65
CA GLY A 179 3.31 2.83 -2.26
C GLY A 179 3.59 3.07 -3.74
N LEU A 180 4.86 2.97 -4.17
CA LEU A 180 5.24 3.07 -5.59
C LEU A 180 4.74 1.87 -6.43
N VAL A 181 4.60 0.69 -5.83
CA VAL A 181 4.31 -0.54 -6.59
C VAL A 181 2.84 -0.89 -6.60
N THR A 182 2.08 -0.60 -5.53
CA THR A 182 0.68 -1.04 -5.41
C THR A 182 -0.18 -0.06 -4.63
N TYR A 183 -1.50 -0.24 -4.73
CA TYR A 183 -2.51 0.52 -4.01
C TYR A 183 -3.64 -0.37 -3.51
N GLY A 184 -4.19 -0.04 -2.32
CA GLY A 184 -5.43 -0.63 -1.79
C GLY A 184 -5.26 -1.88 -0.94
N THR A 185 -4.03 -2.40 -0.83
CA THR A 185 -3.69 -3.52 0.06
C THR A 185 -2.42 -3.26 0.86
N ASN A 186 -1.89 -2.03 0.83
CA ASN A 186 -0.60 -1.67 1.41
C ASN A 186 -0.59 -1.82 2.93
N SER A 187 -1.72 -1.60 3.59
CA SER A 187 -1.89 -1.79 5.03
C SER A 187 -1.59 -3.21 5.52
N LYS A 188 -1.75 -4.24 4.67
CA LYS A 188 -1.37 -5.62 5.02
C LYS A 188 0.15 -5.79 5.15
N TYR A 189 0.90 -4.99 4.40
CA TYR A 189 2.37 -5.03 4.42
C TYR A 189 2.97 -4.20 5.56
N SER A 190 2.20 -3.30 6.20
CA SER A 190 2.64 -2.57 7.39
C SER A 190 2.63 -3.42 8.65
N TYR A 191 1.76 -4.42 8.74
CA TYR A 191 1.56 -5.23 9.93
C TYR A 191 2.87 -5.78 10.58
N PRO A 192 3.85 -6.32 9.81
CA PRO A 192 5.11 -6.76 10.40
C PRO A 192 5.95 -5.63 11.02
N PHE A 193 5.68 -4.37 10.65
CA PHE A 193 6.44 -3.21 11.12
C PHE A 193 5.84 -2.55 12.37
N ASP A 194 4.64 -2.92 12.80
CA ASP A 194 4.00 -2.33 13.98
C ASP A 194 4.88 -2.45 15.23
N PHE A 195 5.48 -3.64 15.44
CA PHE A 195 6.42 -3.84 16.54
C PHE A 195 7.70 -3.04 16.39
N LEU A 196 8.21 -2.91 15.17
CA LEU A 196 9.42 -2.15 14.88
C LEU A 196 9.20 -0.67 15.12
N MET A 197 8.03 -0.13 14.72
CA MET A 197 7.64 1.25 15.01
C MET A 197 7.61 1.53 16.52
N LEU A 198 6.96 0.65 17.29
CA LEU A 198 6.94 0.75 18.76
C LEU A 198 8.35 0.71 19.34
N PHE A 199 9.18 -0.21 18.86
CA PHE A 199 10.57 -0.37 19.32
C PHE A 199 11.40 0.88 19.03
N VAL A 200 11.27 1.50 17.86
CA VAL A 200 11.94 2.78 17.52
C VAL A 200 11.55 3.89 18.51
N VAL A 201 10.26 4.02 18.82
CA VAL A 201 9.76 5.01 19.78
C VAL A 201 10.36 4.77 21.17
N LEU A 202 10.36 3.52 21.65
CA LEU A 202 10.92 3.18 22.96
C LEU A 202 12.43 3.39 23.03
N LEU A 203 13.18 3.05 21.97
CA LEU A 203 14.61 3.34 21.87
C LEU A 203 14.88 4.85 21.93
N PHE A 204 14.14 5.64 21.17
CA PHE A 204 14.26 7.09 21.18
C PHE A 204 14.01 7.67 22.59
N ILE A 205 12.98 7.21 23.29
CA ILE A 205 12.69 7.64 24.66
C ILE A 205 13.85 7.29 25.60
N LYS A 206 14.42 6.09 25.47
CA LYS A 206 15.56 5.63 26.28
C LYS A 206 16.82 6.47 26.00
N GLU A 207 17.11 6.75 24.74
CA GLU A 207 18.36 7.39 24.31
C GLU A 207 18.27 8.93 24.25
N ARG A 208 17.10 9.53 24.45
CA ARG A 208 16.85 10.97 24.27
C ARG A 208 17.87 11.87 24.99
N LYS A 209 18.27 11.52 26.23
CA LYS A 209 19.23 12.34 26.98
C LYS A 209 20.61 12.40 26.30
N GLN A 210 21.07 11.29 25.71
CA GLN A 210 22.34 11.21 24.98
C GLN A 210 22.26 11.90 23.61
N LEU A 211 21.10 11.82 22.95
CA LEU A 211 20.88 12.45 21.63
C LEU A 211 20.89 13.98 21.69
N PHE A 212 20.40 14.57 22.80
CA PHE A 212 20.34 16.01 22.99
C PHE A 212 21.51 16.57 23.82
N ALA A 213 22.36 15.73 24.41
CA ALA A 213 23.60 16.17 25.03
C ALA A 213 24.50 16.83 23.95
N LYS A 214 25.13 17.98 24.36
CA LYS A 214 26.00 18.77 23.50
C LYS A 214 27.27 18.03 23.13
#